data_254fe0d33e4f63de264975b2d81e2377
#
_entry.id   254fe0d33e4f63de264975b2d81e2377
#
_cell.length_a   1.000
_cell.length_b   1.000
_cell.length_c   1.000
_cell.angle_alpha   90.00
_cell.angle_beta   90.00
_cell.angle_gamma   90.00
#
_symmetry.space_group_name_H-M   'P 1'
#
loop_
_entity.id
_entity.type
_entity.pdbx_description
1 polymer ?
#
loop_
_entity_poly.entity_id
_entity_poly.type
_entity_poly.pdbx_seq_one_letter_code
_entity_poly.pdbx_strand_id
1 'polypeptide(L)'
;MVYSPFVGLLFWMWLGFMNPHRLTWGFAFDLPFVQLAAIATLLGLVFSKEQKRLPITGTTVLWLVFSAWVTVTSIFAMNQDLAWPEWWRFFKIQIMTLMMLLLLSSRTRIWWAVTVIAGSIVFYGVKGGIFTILSGGQHMVLGPRGSFIAGNTEIAFAIVIALPLLWFLRGVVTQRWLRIAIGVAFGLSLVSVIGSYSRGALLALGAMLAFLWLRTQGKLATGLIGGVALLVALLLMPDKWFDRMGSIGGEIDRSEEGRINAWWFAYHLANDHPVVGGGFRAFTPELFLRYAPEPDFFRDAHSIFFEVLGEHGYVGLLLFLALGIATLVRAMRNERLARDHLELAWAAQLSRMCQVALIGYVVGGLFLGLAYFDLPYAVMAVVVATGVVVERERSRLTVPQGESPGSSVMDGVAAVAERRSPGSA
;
A
#
# COMPACT_ATOMS: atom_id res chain seq x y z
N MET A 1 -9.76 -17.39 -13.87
CA MET A 1 -10.42 -16.74 -12.74
C MET A 1 -11.31 -17.71 -11.99
N VAL A 2 -12.32 -18.28 -12.62
CA VAL A 2 -13.25 -19.20 -11.94
C VAL A 2 -12.57 -20.46 -11.39
N TYR A 3 -11.57 -21.02 -12.10
CA TYR A 3 -10.82 -22.20 -11.64
C TYR A 3 -9.73 -21.91 -10.60
N SER A 4 -9.23 -20.67 -10.52
CA SER A 4 -8.24 -20.24 -9.54
C SER A 4 -8.54 -18.82 -9.05
N PRO A 5 -9.16 -18.69 -7.87
CA PRO A 5 -9.48 -17.39 -7.28
C PRO A 5 -8.23 -16.51 -7.08
N PHE A 6 -7.09 -17.14 -6.81
CA PHE A 6 -5.82 -16.42 -6.68
C PHE A 6 -5.39 -15.73 -8.00
N VAL A 7 -5.49 -16.42 -9.14
CA VAL A 7 -5.23 -15.80 -10.44
C VAL A 7 -6.25 -14.69 -10.74
N GLY A 8 -7.51 -14.90 -10.36
CA GLY A 8 -8.55 -13.89 -10.44
C GLY A 8 -8.19 -12.64 -9.62
N LEU A 9 -7.73 -12.82 -8.38
CA LEU A 9 -7.27 -11.74 -7.52
C LEU A 9 -6.10 -10.96 -8.16
N LEU A 10 -5.08 -11.64 -8.68
CA LEU A 10 -3.94 -10.98 -9.34
C LEU A 10 -4.39 -10.16 -10.55
N PHE A 11 -5.31 -10.67 -11.35
CA PHE A 11 -5.86 -9.97 -12.50
C PHE A 11 -6.71 -8.77 -12.07
N TRP A 12 -7.53 -8.90 -11.02
CA TRP A 12 -8.28 -7.80 -10.43
C TRP A 12 -7.35 -6.70 -9.92
N MET A 13 -6.29 -7.08 -9.15
CA MET A 13 -5.28 -6.14 -8.67
C MET A 13 -4.57 -5.42 -9.84
N TRP A 14 -4.21 -6.16 -10.90
CA TRP A 14 -3.59 -5.56 -12.08
C TRP A 14 -4.52 -4.54 -12.75
N LEU A 15 -5.79 -4.87 -12.94
CA LEU A 15 -6.78 -3.94 -13.50
C LEU A 15 -6.99 -2.71 -12.60
N GLY A 16 -6.96 -2.87 -11.27
CA GLY A 16 -7.14 -1.78 -10.31
C GLY A 16 -5.93 -0.85 -10.25
N PHE A 17 -4.72 -1.39 -10.10
CA PHE A 17 -3.51 -0.58 -9.96
C PHE A 17 -2.97 -0.03 -11.29
N MET A 18 -3.02 -0.82 -12.35
CA MET A 18 -2.52 -0.37 -13.66
C MET A 18 -3.57 0.39 -14.46
N ASN A 19 -4.86 0.11 -14.27
CA ASN A 19 -5.95 0.71 -15.04
C ASN A 19 -5.73 0.67 -16.57
N PRO A 20 -5.41 -0.48 -17.19
CA PRO A 20 -5.03 -0.56 -18.60
C PRO A 20 -6.15 -0.10 -19.53
N HIS A 21 -7.42 -0.29 -19.15
CA HIS A 21 -8.58 0.18 -19.90
C HIS A 21 -8.62 1.73 -20.00
N ARG A 22 -8.05 2.45 -19.03
CA ARG A 22 -7.93 3.92 -19.06
C ARG A 22 -6.82 4.43 -19.98
N LEU A 23 -6.01 3.54 -20.55
CA LEU A 23 -5.04 3.86 -21.60
C LEU A 23 -5.60 3.68 -23.01
N THR A 24 -6.83 3.20 -23.14
CA THR A 24 -7.53 3.00 -24.41
C THR A 24 -8.43 4.20 -24.75
N TRP A 25 -9.10 4.13 -25.86
CA TRP A 25 -10.11 5.09 -26.33
C TRP A 25 -11.38 4.34 -26.75
N GLY A 26 -12.47 5.11 -26.95
CA GLY A 26 -13.75 4.55 -27.34
C GLY A 26 -14.42 3.76 -26.23
N PHE A 27 -15.25 2.79 -26.59
CA PHE A 27 -16.10 2.05 -25.68
C PHE A 27 -15.31 1.30 -24.56
N ALA A 28 -14.10 0.86 -24.84
CA ALA A 28 -13.28 0.11 -23.88
C ALA A 28 -12.84 0.96 -22.68
N PHE A 29 -12.81 2.28 -22.81
CA PHE A 29 -12.43 3.21 -21.74
C PHE A 29 -13.42 3.14 -20.55
N ASP A 30 -14.72 3.03 -20.82
CA ASP A 30 -15.78 3.07 -19.79
C ASP A 30 -16.27 1.68 -19.34
N LEU A 31 -15.78 0.60 -19.96
CA LEU A 31 -16.16 -0.75 -19.55
C LEU A 31 -15.71 -1.06 -18.12
N PRO A 32 -16.60 -1.70 -17.31
CA PRO A 32 -16.33 -1.98 -15.91
C PRO A 32 -15.46 -3.23 -15.70
N PHE A 33 -14.31 -3.32 -16.37
CA PHE A 33 -13.41 -4.49 -16.33
C PHE A 33 -13.01 -4.89 -14.90
N VAL A 34 -12.75 -3.90 -14.04
CA VAL A 34 -12.39 -4.14 -12.63
C VAL A 34 -13.53 -4.84 -11.90
N GLN A 35 -14.78 -4.41 -12.14
CA GLN A 35 -15.96 -5.01 -11.51
C GLN A 35 -16.22 -6.43 -12.03
N LEU A 36 -16.07 -6.64 -13.33
CA LEU A 36 -16.22 -7.98 -13.94
C LEU A 36 -15.17 -8.96 -13.39
N ALA A 37 -13.92 -8.52 -13.27
CA ALA A 37 -12.86 -9.32 -12.66
C ALA A 37 -13.12 -9.62 -11.19
N ALA A 38 -13.65 -8.65 -10.43
CA ALA A 38 -14.04 -8.82 -9.04
C ALA A 38 -15.14 -9.87 -8.90
N ILE A 39 -16.22 -9.75 -9.67
CA ILE A 39 -17.35 -10.71 -9.66
C ILE A 39 -16.86 -12.12 -10.02
N ALA A 40 -16.10 -12.26 -11.10
CA ALA A 40 -15.54 -13.54 -11.51
C ALA A 40 -14.63 -14.18 -10.44
N THR A 41 -13.86 -13.35 -9.72
CA THR A 41 -12.98 -13.79 -8.64
C THR A 41 -13.77 -14.24 -7.42
N LEU A 42 -14.80 -13.48 -7.03
CA LEU A 42 -15.69 -13.81 -5.92
C LEU A 42 -16.46 -15.11 -6.19
N LEU A 43 -17.04 -15.25 -7.39
CA LEU A 43 -17.69 -16.50 -7.82
C LEU A 43 -16.72 -17.67 -7.80
N GLY A 44 -15.49 -17.48 -8.34
CA GLY A 44 -14.44 -18.48 -8.29
C GLY A 44 -14.09 -18.89 -6.85
N LEU A 45 -14.05 -17.94 -5.90
CA LEU A 45 -13.81 -18.25 -4.50
C LEU A 45 -14.94 -19.11 -3.91
N VAL A 46 -16.22 -18.78 -4.18
CA VAL A 46 -17.38 -19.52 -3.67
C VAL A 46 -17.30 -21.00 -4.07
N PHE A 47 -16.99 -21.29 -5.33
CA PHE A 47 -16.93 -22.64 -5.88
C PHE A 47 -15.59 -23.34 -5.69
N SER A 48 -14.55 -22.64 -5.20
CA SER A 48 -13.23 -23.24 -5.00
C SER A 48 -13.12 -24.01 -3.68
N LYS A 49 -12.19 -24.97 -3.67
CA LYS A 49 -11.76 -25.69 -2.46
C LYS A 49 -10.68 -24.94 -1.66
N GLU A 50 -10.40 -23.68 -1.97
CA GLU A 50 -9.45 -22.84 -1.24
C GLU A 50 -9.87 -22.68 0.22
N GLN A 51 -8.88 -22.68 1.12
CA GLN A 51 -9.16 -22.45 2.54
C GLN A 51 -9.59 -20.99 2.73
N LYS A 52 -10.82 -20.79 3.17
CA LYS A 52 -11.45 -19.47 3.38
C LYS A 52 -11.30 -19.04 4.83
N ARG A 53 -10.06 -18.97 5.34
CA ARG A 53 -9.79 -18.57 6.74
C ARG A 53 -9.21 -17.17 6.77
N LEU A 54 -10.00 -16.23 7.28
CA LEU A 54 -9.51 -14.88 7.53
C LEU A 54 -8.51 -14.92 8.69
N PRO A 55 -7.29 -14.39 8.52
CA PRO A 55 -6.33 -14.31 9.62
C PRO A 55 -6.79 -13.24 10.62
N ILE A 56 -7.25 -13.67 11.80
CA ILE A 56 -7.68 -12.75 12.87
C ILE A 56 -6.43 -12.26 13.62
N THR A 57 -5.99 -11.07 13.28
CA THR A 57 -4.89 -10.35 13.93
C THR A 57 -5.39 -9.00 14.45
N GLY A 58 -4.65 -8.36 15.36
CA GLY A 58 -5.02 -7.01 15.82
C GLY A 58 -5.19 -6.01 14.67
N THR A 59 -4.32 -6.09 13.64
CA THR A 59 -4.44 -5.27 12.43
C THR A 59 -5.72 -5.58 11.65
N THR A 60 -6.07 -6.86 11.49
CA THR A 60 -7.30 -7.26 10.80
C THR A 60 -8.55 -6.80 11.53
N VAL A 61 -8.56 -6.90 12.87
CA VAL A 61 -9.68 -6.43 13.69
C VAL A 61 -9.82 -4.91 13.58
N LEU A 62 -8.74 -4.15 13.69
CA LEU A 62 -8.78 -2.68 13.51
C LEU A 62 -9.24 -2.28 12.11
N TRP A 63 -8.81 -2.99 11.06
CA TRP A 63 -9.28 -2.77 9.70
C TRP A 63 -10.80 -3.00 9.56
N LEU A 64 -11.32 -4.08 10.15
CA LEU A 64 -12.77 -4.37 10.16
C LEU A 64 -13.55 -3.30 10.94
N VAL A 65 -13.05 -2.90 12.12
CA VAL A 65 -13.67 -1.87 12.96
C VAL A 65 -13.67 -0.52 12.24
N PHE A 66 -12.55 -0.13 11.61
CA PHE A 66 -12.48 1.09 10.80
C PHE A 66 -13.45 1.06 9.63
N SER A 67 -13.52 -0.07 8.89
CA SER A 67 -14.44 -0.22 7.75
C SER A 67 -15.92 -0.17 8.19
N ALA A 68 -16.24 -0.77 9.33
CA ALA A 68 -17.58 -0.68 9.92
C ALA A 68 -17.89 0.76 10.37
N TRP A 69 -16.92 1.46 10.97
CA TRP A 69 -17.07 2.86 11.40
C TRP A 69 -17.35 3.78 10.21
N VAL A 70 -16.58 3.66 9.15
CA VAL A 70 -16.80 4.40 7.89
C VAL A 70 -18.21 4.17 7.34
N THR A 71 -18.73 2.95 7.46
CA THR A 71 -20.10 2.62 7.06
C THR A 71 -21.13 3.32 7.95
N VAL A 72 -20.93 3.31 9.27
CA VAL A 72 -21.81 4.03 10.22
C VAL A 72 -21.83 5.52 9.94
N THR A 73 -20.67 6.15 9.77
CA THR A 73 -20.59 7.60 9.49
C THR A 73 -21.21 7.96 8.14
N SER A 74 -21.21 7.05 7.17
CA SER A 74 -21.89 7.26 5.88
C SER A 74 -23.43 7.28 6.02
N ILE A 75 -23.99 6.50 6.97
CA ILE A 75 -25.42 6.53 7.28
C ILE A 75 -25.82 7.87 7.87
N PHE A 76 -24.94 8.49 8.66
CA PHE A 76 -25.14 9.79 9.30
C PHE A 76 -24.55 10.96 8.50
N ALA A 77 -24.15 10.75 7.25
CA ALA A 77 -23.54 11.79 6.43
C ALA A 77 -24.49 12.98 6.23
N MET A 78 -23.94 14.19 6.29
CA MET A 78 -24.68 15.45 6.07
C MET A 78 -25.23 15.57 4.65
N ASN A 79 -24.53 14.96 3.67
CA ASN A 79 -24.98 14.86 2.30
C ASN A 79 -24.91 13.39 1.84
N GLN A 80 -26.01 12.69 1.98
CA GLN A 80 -26.08 11.26 1.67
C GLN A 80 -25.94 10.98 0.17
N ASP A 81 -26.42 11.86 -0.70
CA ASP A 81 -26.35 11.69 -2.15
C ASP A 81 -24.90 11.69 -2.65
N LEU A 82 -24.01 12.44 -2.00
CA LEU A 82 -22.58 12.46 -2.27
C LEU A 82 -21.84 11.35 -1.53
N ALA A 83 -22.29 10.97 -0.34
CA ALA A 83 -21.60 10.01 0.52
C ALA A 83 -21.69 8.56 0.01
N TRP A 84 -22.86 8.11 -0.45
CA TRP A 84 -23.07 6.72 -0.87
C TRP A 84 -22.24 6.29 -2.10
N PRO A 85 -22.05 7.12 -3.14
CA PRO A 85 -21.13 6.77 -4.23
C PRO A 85 -19.69 6.57 -3.77
N GLU A 86 -19.18 7.40 -2.83
CA GLU A 86 -17.82 7.24 -2.28
C GLU A 86 -17.72 6.05 -1.32
N TRP A 87 -18.74 5.85 -0.47
CA TRP A 87 -18.81 4.64 0.35
C TRP A 87 -18.77 3.38 -0.52
N TRP A 88 -19.51 3.35 -1.64
CA TRP A 88 -19.49 2.22 -2.57
C TRP A 88 -18.13 2.00 -3.22
N ARG A 89 -17.40 3.09 -3.50
CA ARG A 89 -16.01 3.03 -3.98
C ARG A 89 -15.08 2.45 -2.90
N PHE A 90 -15.17 2.96 -1.68
CA PHE A 90 -14.43 2.45 -0.52
C PHE A 90 -14.73 0.97 -0.28
N PHE A 91 -16.00 0.58 -0.25
CA PHE A 91 -16.43 -0.80 0.00
C PHE A 91 -15.82 -1.80 -1.02
N LYS A 92 -15.77 -1.44 -2.31
CA LYS A 92 -15.12 -2.27 -3.34
C LYS A 92 -13.63 -2.49 -3.05
N ILE A 93 -12.93 -1.48 -2.54
CA ILE A 93 -11.53 -1.58 -2.12
C ILE A 93 -11.41 -2.54 -0.93
N GLN A 94 -12.30 -2.43 0.06
CA GLN A 94 -12.28 -3.32 1.22
C GLN A 94 -12.56 -4.78 0.84
N ILE A 95 -13.41 -5.05 -0.15
CA ILE A 95 -13.60 -6.42 -0.69
C ILE A 95 -12.30 -6.94 -1.32
N MET A 96 -11.57 -6.13 -2.10
CA MET A 96 -10.26 -6.54 -2.64
C MET A 96 -9.27 -6.86 -1.52
N THR A 97 -9.20 -6.01 -0.50
CA THR A 97 -8.36 -6.20 0.69
C THR A 97 -8.71 -7.50 1.41
N LEU A 98 -10.00 -7.80 1.60
CA LEU A 98 -10.48 -9.06 2.16
C LEU A 98 -10.03 -10.26 1.33
N MET A 99 -10.14 -10.18 0.00
CA MET A 99 -9.69 -11.24 -0.90
C MET A 99 -8.18 -11.46 -0.81
N MET A 100 -7.39 -10.39 -0.66
CA MET A 100 -5.95 -10.50 -0.42
C MET A 100 -5.67 -11.23 0.91
N LEU A 101 -6.34 -10.85 2.00
CA LEU A 101 -6.18 -11.49 3.31
C LEU A 101 -6.55 -12.98 3.29
N LEU A 102 -7.54 -13.39 2.51
CA LEU A 102 -7.97 -14.78 2.37
C LEU A 102 -7.02 -15.61 1.49
N LEU A 103 -6.49 -15.04 0.42
CA LEU A 103 -5.80 -15.78 -0.64
C LEU A 103 -4.26 -15.72 -0.58
N LEU A 104 -3.66 -14.75 0.12
CA LEU A 104 -2.20 -14.62 0.24
C LEU A 104 -1.63 -15.58 1.31
N SER A 105 -1.84 -16.88 1.14
CA SER A 105 -1.54 -17.92 2.13
C SER A 105 -0.13 -18.53 2.05
N SER A 106 0.71 -18.10 1.09
CA SER A 106 2.06 -18.63 0.90
C SER A 106 3.03 -17.57 0.39
N ARG A 107 4.35 -17.83 0.58
CA ARG A 107 5.45 -17.00 0.06
C ARG A 107 5.26 -16.67 -1.44
N THR A 108 4.99 -17.66 -2.26
CA THR A 108 4.82 -17.49 -3.71
C THR A 108 3.65 -16.59 -4.04
N ARG A 109 2.51 -16.74 -3.35
CA ARG A 109 1.33 -15.90 -3.55
C ARG A 109 1.58 -14.44 -3.14
N ILE A 110 2.28 -14.24 -2.03
CA ILE A 110 2.69 -12.89 -1.59
C ILE A 110 3.63 -12.25 -2.61
N TRP A 111 4.60 -12.99 -3.15
CA TRP A 111 5.51 -12.48 -4.17
C TRP A 111 4.78 -12.04 -5.44
N TRP A 112 3.84 -12.85 -5.93
CA TRP A 112 3.05 -12.48 -7.10
C TRP A 112 2.19 -11.24 -6.85
N ALA A 113 1.58 -11.13 -5.66
CA ALA A 113 0.82 -9.93 -5.30
C ALA A 113 1.72 -8.67 -5.28
N VAL A 114 2.89 -8.75 -4.64
CA VAL A 114 3.87 -7.65 -4.61
C VAL A 114 4.36 -7.32 -6.02
N THR A 115 4.57 -8.32 -6.88
CA THR A 115 4.97 -8.13 -8.28
C THR A 115 3.90 -7.39 -9.07
N VAL A 116 2.63 -7.76 -8.91
CA VAL A 116 1.51 -7.07 -9.57
C VAL A 116 1.37 -5.63 -9.07
N ILE A 117 1.43 -5.40 -7.74
CA ILE A 117 1.34 -4.04 -7.18
C ILE A 117 2.48 -3.17 -7.71
N ALA A 118 3.73 -3.59 -7.49
CA ALA A 118 4.89 -2.82 -7.87
C ALA A 118 4.99 -2.63 -9.39
N GLY A 119 4.79 -3.70 -10.17
CA GLY A 119 4.86 -3.67 -11.63
C GLY A 119 3.81 -2.75 -12.26
N SER A 120 2.58 -2.76 -11.73
CA SER A 120 1.50 -1.91 -12.21
C SER A 120 1.78 -0.42 -12.04
N ILE A 121 2.23 -0.02 -10.85
CA ILE A 121 2.51 1.39 -10.55
C ILE A 121 3.83 1.84 -11.19
N VAL A 122 4.86 1.00 -11.15
CA VAL A 122 6.19 1.31 -11.73
C VAL A 122 6.14 1.41 -13.25
N PHE A 123 5.18 0.75 -13.92
CA PHE A 123 4.93 1.00 -15.34
C PHE A 123 4.76 2.50 -15.63
N TYR A 124 3.97 3.21 -14.81
CA TYR A 124 3.82 4.67 -14.92
C TYR A 124 5.07 5.41 -14.49
N GLY A 125 5.80 4.90 -13.50
CA GLY A 125 7.09 5.44 -13.09
C GLY A 125 8.11 5.44 -14.23
N VAL A 126 8.24 4.31 -14.93
CA VAL A 126 9.13 4.17 -16.10
C VAL A 126 8.68 5.07 -17.25
N LYS A 127 7.39 5.02 -17.61
CA LYS A 127 6.82 5.87 -18.66
C LYS A 127 7.01 7.35 -18.36
N GLY A 128 6.71 7.78 -17.13
CA GLY A 128 6.86 9.16 -16.68
C GLY A 128 8.33 9.60 -16.62
N GLY A 129 9.25 8.73 -16.21
CA GLY A 129 10.68 9.02 -16.19
C GLY A 129 11.24 9.22 -17.60
N ILE A 130 10.90 8.33 -18.53
CA ILE A 130 11.26 8.49 -19.95
C ILE A 130 10.67 9.80 -20.52
N PHE A 131 9.39 10.07 -20.23
CA PHE A 131 8.73 11.30 -20.66
C PHE A 131 9.42 12.55 -20.12
N THR A 132 9.79 12.57 -18.84
CA THR A 132 10.51 13.69 -18.22
C THR A 132 11.87 13.92 -18.87
N ILE A 133 12.64 12.86 -19.14
CA ILE A 133 13.95 12.97 -19.82
C ILE A 133 13.78 13.50 -21.24
N LEU A 134 12.86 12.91 -22.03
CA LEU A 134 12.66 13.29 -23.44
C LEU A 134 12.07 14.69 -23.61
N SER A 135 11.27 15.16 -22.65
CA SER A 135 10.70 16.51 -22.66
C SER A 135 11.59 17.57 -22.00
N GLY A 136 12.80 17.20 -21.53
CA GLY A 136 13.66 18.08 -20.75
C GLY A 136 12.98 18.61 -19.48
N GLY A 137 12.07 17.84 -18.88
CA GLY A 137 11.34 18.24 -17.69
C GLY A 137 10.27 19.32 -17.88
N GLN A 138 9.98 19.75 -19.11
CA GLN A 138 9.08 20.89 -19.40
C GLN A 138 7.60 20.62 -19.05
N HIS A 139 7.21 19.36 -18.90
CA HIS A 139 5.82 18.97 -18.71
C HIS A 139 5.65 18.07 -17.47
N MET A 140 4.54 18.27 -16.76
CA MET A 140 4.20 17.44 -15.59
C MET A 140 3.86 16.01 -16.00
N VAL A 141 4.35 15.05 -15.22
CA VAL A 141 3.91 13.65 -15.33
C VAL A 141 2.51 13.51 -14.76
N LEU A 142 1.59 12.93 -15.54
CA LEU A 142 0.22 12.66 -15.15
C LEU A 142 -0.06 11.14 -15.21
N GLY A 143 -0.98 10.68 -14.38
CA GLY A 143 -1.47 9.31 -14.41
C GLY A 143 -2.63 9.09 -15.39
N PRO A 144 -3.21 7.88 -15.44
CA PRO A 144 -4.31 7.54 -16.32
C PRO A 144 -5.60 8.25 -15.88
N ARG A 145 -6.27 8.91 -16.82
CA ARG A 145 -7.51 9.67 -16.58
C ARG A 145 -8.59 8.78 -15.97
N GLY A 146 -9.36 9.31 -15.04
CA GLY A 146 -10.47 8.60 -14.40
C GLY A 146 -10.06 7.50 -13.41
N SER A 147 -8.80 7.49 -12.97
CA SER A 147 -8.29 6.64 -11.89
C SER A 147 -7.98 7.44 -10.63
N PHE A 148 -7.73 6.76 -9.50
CA PHE A 148 -7.24 7.40 -8.27
C PHE A 148 -5.89 8.12 -8.43
N ILE A 149 -5.11 7.72 -9.42
CA ILE A 149 -3.75 8.23 -9.67
C ILE A 149 -3.69 9.14 -10.90
N ALA A 150 -4.80 9.81 -11.26
CA ALA A 150 -4.88 10.60 -12.49
C ALA A 150 -4.03 11.87 -12.45
N GLY A 151 -3.97 12.56 -11.33
CA GLY A 151 -3.20 13.79 -11.18
C GLY A 151 -1.70 13.55 -11.01
N ASN A 152 -0.94 14.63 -11.14
CA ASN A 152 0.52 14.60 -11.01
C ASN A 152 0.99 14.22 -9.60
N THR A 153 0.29 14.70 -8.58
CA THR A 153 0.62 14.43 -7.18
C THR A 153 0.27 13.00 -6.80
N GLU A 154 -0.90 12.53 -7.21
CA GLU A 154 -1.42 11.19 -6.91
C GLU A 154 -0.55 10.09 -7.53
N ILE A 155 -0.16 10.24 -8.80
CA ILE A 155 0.72 9.25 -9.44
C ILE A 155 2.12 9.25 -8.82
N ALA A 156 2.68 10.41 -8.53
CA ALA A 156 3.98 10.49 -7.88
C ALA A 156 3.95 9.85 -6.48
N PHE A 157 2.90 10.08 -5.73
CA PHE A 157 2.69 9.48 -4.41
C PHE A 157 2.54 7.94 -4.47
N ALA A 158 1.76 7.44 -5.43
CA ALA A 158 1.65 6.00 -5.65
C ALA A 158 3.01 5.36 -6.00
N ILE A 159 3.82 6.04 -6.84
CA ILE A 159 5.17 5.60 -7.19
C ILE A 159 6.05 5.54 -5.93
N VAL A 160 6.04 6.57 -5.08
CA VAL A 160 6.81 6.60 -3.82
C VAL A 160 6.49 5.40 -2.93
N ILE A 161 5.21 5.02 -2.80
CA ILE A 161 4.78 3.84 -2.02
C ILE A 161 5.24 2.53 -2.68
N ALA A 162 5.23 2.44 -4.02
CA ALA A 162 5.57 1.24 -4.76
C ALA A 162 7.10 1.00 -4.86
N LEU A 163 7.93 2.05 -4.80
CA LEU A 163 9.39 1.96 -4.94
C LEU A 163 10.06 0.99 -3.95
N PRO A 164 9.74 0.98 -2.64
CA PRO A 164 10.29 0.00 -1.72
C PRO A 164 9.92 -1.44 -2.07
N LEU A 165 8.71 -1.68 -2.57
CA LEU A 165 8.27 -2.99 -3.03
C LEU A 165 9.06 -3.44 -4.28
N LEU A 166 9.32 -2.53 -5.20
CA LEU A 166 10.20 -2.78 -6.35
C LEU A 166 11.63 -3.11 -5.90
N TRP A 167 12.15 -2.41 -4.90
CA TRP A 167 13.47 -2.68 -4.32
C TRP A 167 13.55 -4.06 -3.68
N PHE A 168 12.49 -4.51 -3.00
CA PHE A 168 12.37 -5.88 -2.53
C PHE A 168 12.47 -6.89 -3.69
N LEU A 169 11.71 -6.69 -4.76
CA LEU A 169 11.73 -7.58 -5.93
C LEU A 169 13.12 -7.67 -6.55
N ARG A 170 13.85 -6.55 -6.63
CA ARG A 170 15.26 -6.54 -7.08
C ARG A 170 16.17 -7.45 -6.24
N GLY A 171 15.91 -7.50 -4.92
CA GLY A 171 16.68 -8.33 -3.99
C GLY A 171 16.44 -9.84 -4.13
N VAL A 172 15.23 -10.24 -4.54
CA VAL A 172 14.84 -11.65 -4.63
C VAL A 172 15.03 -12.28 -6.00
N VAL A 173 15.20 -11.46 -7.04
CA VAL A 173 15.42 -11.94 -8.41
C VAL A 173 16.87 -12.44 -8.56
N THR A 174 17.03 -13.63 -9.14
CA THR A 174 18.33 -14.27 -9.35
C THR A 174 19.01 -13.86 -10.67
N GLN A 175 18.22 -13.62 -11.71
CA GLN A 175 18.71 -13.26 -13.05
C GLN A 175 19.34 -11.85 -13.05
N ARG A 176 20.61 -11.76 -13.47
CA ARG A 176 21.35 -10.50 -13.48
C ARG A 176 20.69 -9.41 -14.34
N TRP A 177 20.24 -9.78 -15.55
CA TRP A 177 19.60 -8.82 -16.45
C TRP A 177 18.32 -8.23 -15.88
N LEU A 178 17.49 -9.06 -15.22
CA LEU A 178 16.24 -8.63 -14.59
C LEU A 178 16.52 -7.73 -13.37
N ARG A 179 17.57 -8.04 -12.60
CA ARG A 179 18.02 -7.18 -11.49
C ARG A 179 18.48 -5.80 -11.97
N ILE A 180 19.15 -5.73 -13.12
CA ILE A 180 19.53 -4.48 -13.77
C ILE A 180 18.30 -3.75 -14.28
N ALA A 181 17.39 -4.43 -14.98
CA ALA A 181 16.15 -3.82 -15.49
C ALA A 181 15.29 -3.22 -14.37
N ILE A 182 15.14 -3.92 -13.24
CA ILE A 182 14.45 -3.40 -12.05
C ILE A 182 15.18 -2.18 -11.48
N GLY A 183 16.52 -2.18 -11.47
CA GLY A 183 17.32 -1.02 -11.05
C GLY A 183 17.11 0.20 -11.95
N VAL A 184 17.08 0.01 -13.27
CA VAL A 184 16.77 1.07 -14.24
C VAL A 184 15.34 1.58 -14.06
N ALA A 185 14.36 0.68 -13.88
CA ALA A 185 12.97 1.05 -13.61
C ALA A 185 12.84 1.87 -12.32
N PHE A 186 13.59 1.52 -11.27
CA PHE A 186 13.67 2.29 -10.03
C PHE A 186 14.21 3.71 -10.29
N GLY A 187 15.32 3.85 -11.02
CA GLY A 187 15.91 5.14 -11.36
C GLY A 187 14.96 6.03 -12.20
N LEU A 188 14.34 5.44 -13.24
CA LEU A 188 13.34 6.15 -14.07
C LEU A 188 12.13 6.59 -13.25
N SER A 189 11.70 5.78 -12.29
CA SER A 189 10.59 6.13 -11.39
C SER A 189 10.95 7.29 -10.46
N LEU A 190 12.20 7.40 -10.00
CA LEU A 190 12.68 8.58 -9.26
C LEU A 190 12.59 9.85 -10.12
N VAL A 191 13.06 9.77 -11.37
CA VAL A 191 12.95 10.89 -12.33
C VAL A 191 11.48 11.25 -12.58
N SER A 192 10.58 10.27 -12.67
CA SER A 192 9.15 10.49 -12.82
C SER A 192 8.54 11.28 -11.65
N VAL A 193 8.92 10.93 -10.41
CA VAL A 193 8.45 11.67 -9.21
C VAL A 193 8.94 13.11 -9.22
N ILE A 194 10.19 13.36 -9.60
CA ILE A 194 10.75 14.72 -9.73
C ILE A 194 10.00 15.48 -10.84
N GLY A 195 9.79 14.86 -12.00
CA GLY A 195 9.05 15.42 -13.14
C GLY A 195 7.55 15.56 -12.92
N SER A 196 7.01 15.13 -11.78
CA SER A 196 5.62 15.37 -11.41
C SER A 196 5.32 16.79 -10.98
N TYR A 197 6.32 17.58 -10.63
CA TYR A 197 6.18 18.93 -10.06
C TYR A 197 5.38 18.97 -8.74
N SER A 198 5.34 17.86 -8.00
CA SER A 198 4.63 17.76 -6.72
C SER A 198 5.57 17.95 -5.54
N ARG A 199 5.44 19.09 -4.83
CA ARG A 199 6.20 19.39 -3.60
C ARG A 199 5.97 18.32 -2.52
N GLY A 200 4.72 17.92 -2.30
CA GLY A 200 4.36 16.89 -1.31
C GLY A 200 4.96 15.51 -1.64
N ALA A 201 4.95 15.12 -2.94
CA ALA A 201 5.55 13.86 -3.36
C ALA A 201 7.09 13.87 -3.24
N LEU A 202 7.75 15.02 -3.43
CA LEU A 202 9.19 15.15 -3.21
C LEU A 202 9.56 15.02 -1.72
N LEU A 203 8.78 15.61 -0.82
CA LEU A 203 8.96 15.44 0.62
C LEU A 203 8.77 13.97 1.03
N ALA A 204 7.73 13.31 0.51
CA ALA A 204 7.50 11.87 0.73
C ALA A 204 8.65 11.02 0.18
N LEU A 205 9.16 11.35 -1.01
CA LEU A 205 10.31 10.68 -1.62
C LEU A 205 11.56 10.85 -0.76
N GLY A 206 11.84 12.08 -0.30
CA GLY A 206 12.97 12.37 0.59
C GLY A 206 12.90 11.56 1.88
N ALA A 207 11.75 11.55 2.55
CA ALA A 207 11.52 10.76 3.76
C ALA A 207 11.68 9.25 3.50
N MET A 208 11.10 8.75 2.41
CA MET A 208 11.21 7.35 2.00
C MET A 208 12.66 6.96 1.73
N LEU A 209 13.39 7.76 0.95
CA LEU A 209 14.80 7.49 0.64
C LEU A 209 15.70 7.58 1.88
N ALA A 210 15.49 8.56 2.75
CA ALA A 210 16.21 8.68 4.03
C ALA A 210 15.99 7.44 4.90
N PHE A 211 14.73 7.01 5.05
CA PHE A 211 14.43 5.82 5.83
C PHE A 211 14.96 4.53 5.19
N LEU A 212 14.89 4.42 3.87
CA LEU A 212 15.49 3.32 3.11
C LEU A 212 17.02 3.28 3.32
N TRP A 213 17.68 4.43 3.24
CA TRP A 213 19.12 4.56 3.46
C TRP A 213 19.53 4.15 4.90
N LEU A 214 18.77 4.58 5.91
CA LEU A 214 18.98 4.17 7.31
C LEU A 214 18.90 2.65 7.49
N ARG A 215 18.11 1.96 6.67
CA ARG A 215 17.87 0.51 6.73
C ARG A 215 18.77 -0.31 5.80
N THR A 216 19.59 0.32 4.96
CA THR A 216 20.49 -0.35 4.00
C THR A 216 21.87 -0.59 4.62
N GLN A 217 22.51 -1.69 4.24
CA GLN A 217 23.94 -1.93 4.52
C GLN A 217 24.79 -1.22 3.47
N GLY A 218 25.98 -0.71 3.85
CA GLY A 218 26.86 0.03 2.94
C GLY A 218 26.41 1.47 2.71
N LYS A 219 26.09 2.17 3.79
CA LYS A 219 25.51 3.54 3.79
C LYS A 219 26.27 4.56 2.95
N LEU A 220 27.61 4.52 2.94
CA LEU A 220 28.42 5.47 2.16
C LEU A 220 28.22 5.28 0.66
N ALA A 221 28.31 4.06 0.15
CA ALA A 221 28.14 3.78 -1.28
C ALA A 221 26.71 4.08 -1.76
N THR A 222 25.71 3.65 -1.00
CA THR A 222 24.30 3.90 -1.35
C THR A 222 23.92 5.38 -1.23
N GLY A 223 24.47 6.09 -0.24
CA GLY A 223 24.30 7.54 -0.08
C GLY A 223 24.94 8.32 -1.23
N LEU A 224 26.16 7.94 -1.62
CA LEU A 224 26.86 8.58 -2.75
C LEU A 224 26.12 8.35 -4.08
N ILE A 225 25.72 7.10 -4.37
CA ILE A 225 24.98 6.77 -5.59
C ILE A 225 23.63 7.52 -5.62
N GLY A 226 22.91 7.53 -4.50
CA GLY A 226 21.64 8.24 -4.38
C GLY A 226 21.80 9.75 -4.53
N GLY A 227 22.83 10.33 -3.92
CA GLY A 227 23.15 11.76 -4.03
C GLY A 227 23.54 12.17 -5.46
N VAL A 228 24.36 11.38 -6.15
CA VAL A 228 24.72 11.62 -7.56
C VAL A 228 23.49 11.49 -8.45
N ALA A 229 22.66 10.47 -8.27
CA ALA A 229 21.44 10.28 -9.05
C ALA A 229 20.45 11.44 -8.86
N LEU A 230 20.30 11.94 -7.63
CA LEU A 230 19.49 13.10 -7.32
C LEU A 230 20.06 14.36 -7.99
N LEU A 231 21.36 14.59 -7.88
CA LEU A 231 22.03 15.74 -8.51
C LEU A 231 21.82 15.73 -10.04
N VAL A 232 22.05 14.59 -10.68
CA VAL A 232 21.82 14.45 -12.13
C VAL A 232 20.35 14.71 -12.49
N ALA A 233 19.41 14.19 -11.70
CA ALA A 233 18.00 14.43 -11.93
C ALA A 233 17.62 15.91 -11.78
N LEU A 234 18.19 16.62 -10.81
CA LEU A 234 17.98 18.06 -10.63
C LEU A 234 18.58 18.88 -11.77
N LEU A 235 19.77 18.53 -12.25
CA LEU A 235 20.41 19.21 -13.39
C LEU A 235 19.62 19.09 -14.71
N LEU A 236 18.71 18.13 -14.79
CA LEU A 236 17.80 17.94 -15.95
C LEU A 236 16.53 18.80 -15.87
N MET A 237 16.26 19.46 -14.74
CA MET A 237 15.04 20.23 -14.54
C MET A 237 15.18 21.66 -15.06
N PRO A 238 14.14 22.20 -15.74
CA PRO A 238 14.13 23.58 -16.22
C PRO A 238 13.90 24.59 -15.09
N ASP A 239 14.23 25.88 -15.32
CA ASP A 239 14.04 26.97 -14.36
C ASP A 239 12.64 27.02 -13.76
N LYS A 240 11.62 26.82 -14.58
CA LYS A 240 10.21 26.72 -14.15
C LYS A 240 9.98 25.68 -13.03
N TRP A 241 10.76 24.59 -13.01
CA TRP A 241 10.69 23.61 -11.92
C TRP A 241 11.26 24.18 -10.63
N PHE A 242 12.42 24.88 -10.73
CA PHE A 242 13.05 25.50 -9.57
C PHE A 242 12.21 26.65 -9.02
N ASP A 243 11.56 27.46 -9.86
CA ASP A 243 10.62 28.51 -9.44
C ASP A 243 9.47 27.92 -8.63
N ARG A 244 8.90 26.80 -9.11
CA ARG A 244 7.83 26.10 -8.40
C ARG A 244 8.28 25.45 -7.09
N MET A 245 9.50 24.93 -7.02
CA MET A 245 10.05 24.32 -5.81
C MET A 245 10.59 25.37 -4.84
N GLY A 246 11.12 26.47 -5.32
CA GLY A 246 11.69 27.57 -4.54
C GLY A 246 10.64 28.36 -3.74
N SER A 247 9.37 28.28 -4.11
CA SER A 247 8.28 28.83 -3.29
C SER A 247 8.02 28.05 -1.97
N ILE A 248 8.73 26.93 -1.74
CA ILE A 248 8.72 26.25 -0.44
C ILE A 248 9.44 27.13 0.58
N GLY A 249 8.70 27.75 1.52
CA GLY A 249 9.22 28.64 2.56
C GLY A 249 9.30 30.13 2.18
N GLY A 250 8.78 30.52 0.99
CA GLY A 250 8.51 31.89 0.59
C GLY A 250 7.17 32.41 1.12
N GLU A 251 6.63 33.47 0.48
CA GLU A 251 5.25 33.88 0.75
C GLU A 251 4.30 32.71 0.57
N ILE A 252 3.36 32.57 1.53
CA ILE A 252 2.38 31.46 1.53
C ILE A 252 1.62 31.50 0.20
N ASP A 253 1.86 30.46 -0.64
CA ASP A 253 1.20 30.34 -1.93
C ASP A 253 -0.30 30.13 -1.70
N ARG A 254 -1.14 30.76 -2.51
CA ARG A 254 -2.61 30.63 -2.48
C ARG A 254 -3.08 29.16 -2.43
N SER A 255 -2.26 28.23 -2.93
CA SER A 255 -2.51 26.79 -2.80
C SER A 255 -2.31 26.26 -1.37
N GLU A 256 -1.40 26.84 -0.61
CA GLU A 256 -1.11 26.46 0.79
C GLU A 256 -2.16 27.09 1.73
N GLU A 257 -2.55 28.35 1.50
CA GLU A 257 -3.64 29.01 2.22
C GLU A 257 -4.92 28.19 2.11
N GLY A 258 -5.28 27.73 0.90
CA GLY A 258 -6.47 26.91 0.70
C GLY A 258 -6.44 25.57 1.44
N ARG A 259 -5.25 24.96 1.61
CA ARG A 259 -5.11 23.74 2.44
C ARG A 259 -5.30 24.04 3.92
N ILE A 260 -4.67 25.10 4.42
CA ILE A 260 -4.82 25.52 5.81
C ILE A 260 -6.29 25.84 6.12
N ASN A 261 -6.97 26.54 5.22
CA ASN A 261 -8.40 26.82 5.30
C ASN A 261 -9.23 25.51 5.37
N ALA A 262 -8.94 24.53 4.53
CA ALA A 262 -9.60 23.23 4.54
C ALA A 262 -9.29 22.41 5.80
N TRP A 263 -8.12 22.57 6.40
CA TRP A 263 -7.77 21.91 7.66
C TRP A 263 -8.53 22.53 8.85
N TRP A 264 -8.67 23.85 8.89
CA TRP A 264 -9.51 24.52 9.85
C TRP A 264 -10.98 24.15 9.67
N PHE A 265 -11.47 24.09 8.44
CA PHE A 265 -12.78 23.55 8.13
C PHE A 265 -13.00 22.16 8.76
N ALA A 266 -12.09 21.22 8.50
CA ALA A 266 -12.19 19.87 9.06
C ALA A 266 -12.18 19.85 10.59
N TYR A 267 -11.35 20.69 11.20
CA TYR A 267 -11.25 20.82 12.65
C TYR A 267 -12.55 21.38 13.26
N HIS A 268 -13.11 22.47 12.70
CA HIS A 268 -14.36 23.07 13.19
C HIS A 268 -15.54 22.11 13.00
N LEU A 269 -15.64 21.46 11.84
CA LEU A 269 -16.66 20.45 11.58
C LEU A 269 -16.58 19.27 12.57
N ALA A 270 -15.37 18.78 12.84
CA ALA A 270 -15.16 17.70 13.81
C ALA A 270 -15.46 18.13 15.25
N ASN A 271 -15.27 19.39 15.63
CA ASN A 271 -15.66 19.89 16.95
C ASN A 271 -17.19 19.93 17.14
N ASP A 272 -17.93 20.29 16.10
CA ASP A 272 -19.42 20.29 16.14
C ASP A 272 -19.96 18.83 16.05
N HIS A 273 -19.26 17.95 15.32
CA HIS A 273 -19.65 16.55 15.09
C HIS A 273 -18.51 15.58 15.47
N PRO A 274 -18.12 15.51 16.77
CA PRO A 274 -16.87 14.87 17.18
C PRO A 274 -16.83 13.35 16.96
N VAL A 275 -17.98 12.71 16.92
CA VAL A 275 -18.08 11.25 16.80
C VAL A 275 -18.12 10.84 15.34
N VAL A 276 -19.06 11.35 14.56
CA VAL A 276 -19.34 10.87 13.20
C VAL A 276 -18.76 11.75 12.09
N GLY A 277 -18.33 12.99 12.40
CA GLY A 277 -17.92 13.95 11.38
C GLY A 277 -19.07 14.35 10.45
N GLY A 278 -18.75 14.76 9.23
CA GLY A 278 -19.72 15.14 8.20
C GLY A 278 -20.13 14.00 7.26
N GLY A 279 -19.53 12.81 7.36
CA GLY A 279 -19.67 11.73 6.40
C GLY A 279 -18.79 11.94 5.15
N PHE A 280 -18.75 10.95 4.26
CA PHE A 280 -18.02 11.08 2.99
C PHE A 280 -18.44 12.32 2.21
N ARG A 281 -17.47 12.95 1.54
CA ARG A 281 -17.68 14.19 0.75
C ARG A 281 -18.21 15.35 1.59
N ALA A 282 -17.82 15.45 2.86
CA ALA A 282 -18.15 16.59 3.72
C ALA A 282 -17.51 17.90 3.24
N PHE A 283 -16.44 17.87 2.48
CA PHE A 283 -15.82 19.06 1.90
C PHE A 283 -16.67 19.54 0.72
N THR A 284 -17.64 20.42 1.00
CA THR A 284 -18.52 21.03 0.00
C THR A 284 -18.57 22.55 0.19
N PRO A 285 -18.87 23.35 -0.86
CA PRO A 285 -19.00 24.79 -0.73
C PRO A 285 -20.02 25.20 0.35
N GLU A 286 -21.15 24.48 0.47
CA GLU A 286 -22.22 24.78 1.42
C GLU A 286 -21.74 24.63 2.87
N LEU A 287 -20.96 23.58 3.16
CA LEU A 287 -20.41 23.38 4.50
C LEU A 287 -19.23 24.31 4.78
N PHE A 288 -18.47 24.73 3.75
CA PHE A 288 -17.44 25.76 3.89
C PHE A 288 -17.99 27.09 4.35
N LEU A 289 -19.20 27.50 3.89
CA LEU A 289 -19.90 28.68 4.39
C LEU A 289 -20.11 28.66 5.91
N ARG A 290 -20.18 27.49 6.52
CA ARG A 290 -20.44 27.32 7.95
C ARG A 290 -19.18 27.10 8.79
N TYR A 291 -18.20 26.37 8.27
CA TYR A 291 -17.09 25.84 9.07
C TYR A 291 -15.71 26.38 8.67
N ALA A 292 -15.55 26.91 7.45
CA ALA A 292 -14.26 27.41 7.01
C ALA A 292 -14.00 28.85 7.48
N PRO A 293 -12.76 29.21 7.87
CA PRO A 293 -12.39 30.61 8.12
C PRO A 293 -12.60 31.53 6.90
N GLU A 294 -12.29 31.00 5.69
CA GLU A 294 -12.51 31.67 4.42
C GLU A 294 -13.50 30.87 3.56
N PRO A 295 -14.82 31.15 3.71
CA PRO A 295 -15.87 30.35 3.07
C PRO A 295 -15.79 30.28 1.55
N ASP A 296 -15.41 31.39 0.89
CA ASP A 296 -15.33 31.50 -0.56
C ASP A 296 -14.12 30.76 -1.16
N PHE A 297 -13.19 30.33 -0.31
CA PHE A 297 -11.97 29.63 -0.73
C PHE A 297 -12.08 28.12 -0.51
N PHE A 298 -12.99 27.50 -1.21
CA PHE A 298 -13.23 26.05 -1.16
C PHE A 298 -12.05 25.24 -1.71
N ARG A 299 -11.63 24.22 -0.95
CA ARG A 299 -10.63 23.22 -1.33
C ARG A 299 -10.90 21.89 -0.64
N ASP A 300 -10.51 20.79 -1.29
CA ASP A 300 -10.40 19.48 -0.61
C ASP A 300 -9.32 19.54 0.48
N ALA A 301 -9.38 18.62 1.45
CA ALA A 301 -8.45 18.54 2.58
C ALA A 301 -6.99 18.48 2.16
N HIS A 302 -6.67 17.81 1.05
CA HIS A 302 -5.32 17.49 0.61
C HIS A 302 -4.41 16.97 1.74
N SER A 303 -5.00 16.22 2.66
CA SER A 303 -4.34 15.52 3.76
C SER A 303 -5.20 14.36 4.20
N ILE A 304 -4.61 13.14 4.25
CA ILE A 304 -5.34 11.94 4.70
C ILE A 304 -5.86 12.08 6.13
N PHE A 305 -5.21 12.87 6.97
CA PHE A 305 -5.59 13.05 8.37
C PHE A 305 -6.80 13.97 8.50
N PHE A 306 -6.76 15.11 7.84
CA PHE A 306 -7.87 16.07 7.87
C PHE A 306 -9.06 15.62 7.03
N GLU A 307 -8.82 14.82 5.97
CA GLU A 307 -9.87 14.14 5.20
C GLU A 307 -10.67 13.21 6.13
N VAL A 308 -9.97 12.29 6.83
CA VAL A 308 -10.63 11.36 7.77
C VAL A 308 -11.25 12.08 8.97
N LEU A 309 -10.61 13.14 9.49
CA LEU A 309 -11.14 13.93 10.60
C LEU A 309 -12.45 14.59 10.22
N GLY A 310 -12.50 15.30 9.10
CA GLY A 310 -13.70 15.98 8.63
C GLY A 310 -14.84 15.04 8.28
N GLU A 311 -14.52 13.92 7.63
CA GLU A 311 -15.51 12.96 7.16
C GLU A 311 -15.99 11.99 8.25
N HIS A 312 -15.12 11.53 9.17
CA HIS A 312 -15.45 10.46 10.12
C HIS A 312 -15.25 10.83 11.59
N GLY A 313 -14.99 12.11 11.87
CA GLY A 313 -14.80 12.63 13.21
C GLY A 313 -13.51 12.13 13.89
N TYR A 314 -13.37 12.45 15.17
CA TYR A 314 -12.20 12.02 15.96
C TYR A 314 -12.12 10.51 16.12
N VAL A 315 -13.26 9.82 16.21
CA VAL A 315 -13.29 8.34 16.30
C VAL A 315 -12.73 7.72 15.03
N GLY A 316 -13.15 8.21 13.86
CA GLY A 316 -12.61 7.77 12.57
C GLY A 316 -11.11 8.00 12.44
N LEU A 317 -10.65 9.20 12.83
CA LEU A 317 -9.23 9.54 12.83
C LEU A 317 -8.42 8.63 13.77
N LEU A 318 -8.88 8.39 14.98
CA LEU A 318 -8.22 7.51 15.94
C LEU A 318 -8.12 6.07 15.42
N LEU A 319 -9.19 5.53 14.82
CA LEU A 319 -9.20 4.19 14.23
C LEU A 319 -8.25 4.11 13.01
N PHE A 320 -8.21 5.14 12.17
CA PHE A 320 -7.31 5.23 11.03
C PHE A 320 -5.84 5.25 11.46
N LEU A 321 -5.50 6.08 12.45
CA LEU A 321 -4.15 6.14 13.03
C LEU A 321 -3.77 4.82 13.70
N ALA A 322 -4.69 4.24 14.50
CA ALA A 322 -4.46 2.95 15.14
C ALA A 322 -4.21 1.83 14.12
N LEU A 323 -4.93 1.82 12.98
CA LEU A 323 -4.73 0.88 11.89
C LEU A 323 -3.33 1.05 11.25
N GLY A 324 -2.92 2.29 10.97
CA GLY A 324 -1.60 2.60 10.45
C GLY A 324 -0.48 2.15 11.39
N ILE A 325 -0.59 2.50 12.68
CA ILE A 325 0.37 2.11 13.72
C ILE A 325 0.41 0.58 13.89
N ALA A 326 -0.74 -0.09 13.97
CA ALA A 326 -0.81 -1.54 14.10
C ALA A 326 -0.17 -2.25 12.89
N THR A 327 -0.35 -1.72 11.68
CA THR A 327 0.28 -2.23 10.47
C THR A 327 1.80 -2.08 10.53
N LEU A 328 2.30 -0.92 10.96
CA LEU A 328 3.73 -0.66 11.11
C LEU A 328 4.35 -1.57 12.19
N VAL A 329 3.72 -1.67 13.36
CA VAL A 329 4.15 -2.56 14.46
C VAL A 329 4.16 -4.02 14.01
N ARG A 330 3.15 -4.46 13.24
CA ARG A 330 3.10 -5.80 12.67
C ARG A 330 4.25 -6.03 11.70
N ALA A 331 4.56 -5.07 10.82
CA ALA A 331 5.70 -5.16 9.91
C ALA A 331 7.04 -5.25 10.66
N MET A 332 7.23 -4.45 11.72
CA MET A 332 8.44 -4.53 12.58
C MET A 332 8.54 -5.88 13.30
N ARG A 333 7.42 -6.40 13.81
CA ARG A 333 7.37 -7.72 14.42
C ARG A 333 7.74 -8.83 13.43
N ASN A 334 7.17 -8.79 12.22
CA ASN A 334 7.47 -9.76 11.16
C ASN A 334 8.97 -9.76 10.81
N GLU A 335 9.57 -8.56 10.66
CA GLU A 335 11.01 -8.42 10.41
C GLU A 335 11.83 -9.06 11.53
N ARG A 336 11.49 -8.76 12.80
CA ARG A 336 12.19 -9.31 13.98
C ARG A 336 12.09 -10.83 14.04
N LEU A 337 10.90 -11.41 13.82
CA LEU A 337 10.66 -12.84 13.88
C LEU A 337 11.34 -13.60 12.73
N ALA A 338 11.56 -12.96 11.59
CA ALA A 338 12.09 -13.59 10.39
C ALA A 338 13.62 -13.43 10.22
N ARG A 339 14.24 -12.42 10.84
CA ARG A 339 15.65 -12.06 10.56
C ARG A 339 16.67 -13.14 10.97
N ASP A 340 16.35 -13.94 11.99
CA ASP A 340 17.28 -14.94 12.58
C ASP A 340 17.19 -16.29 11.84
N HIS A 341 16.34 -16.42 10.82
CA HIS A 341 16.14 -17.62 10.02
C HIS A 341 16.40 -17.35 8.54
N LEU A 342 17.38 -18.04 7.94
CA LEU A 342 17.74 -17.88 6.51
C LEU A 342 16.54 -18.13 5.57
N GLU A 343 15.71 -19.12 5.90
CA GLU A 343 14.52 -19.48 5.12
C GLU A 343 13.47 -18.35 5.09
N LEU A 344 13.46 -17.53 6.14
CA LEU A 344 12.54 -16.40 6.31
C LEU A 344 13.15 -15.05 5.93
N ALA A 345 14.40 -15.01 5.46
CA ALA A 345 15.11 -13.77 5.10
C ALA A 345 14.32 -12.91 4.10
N TRP A 346 13.57 -13.54 3.18
CA TRP A 346 12.66 -12.85 2.26
C TRP A 346 11.56 -12.06 2.98
N ALA A 347 11.00 -12.64 4.04
CA ALA A 347 9.92 -12.02 4.81
C ALA A 347 10.44 -10.85 5.67
N ALA A 348 11.66 -10.98 6.22
CA ALA A 348 12.33 -9.88 6.90
C ALA A 348 12.57 -8.70 5.94
N GLN A 349 13.08 -8.97 4.73
CA GLN A 349 13.33 -7.95 3.71
C GLN A 349 12.01 -7.30 3.24
N LEU A 350 10.97 -8.09 2.93
CA LEU A 350 9.66 -7.57 2.52
C LEU A 350 9.04 -6.70 3.62
N SER A 351 9.05 -7.17 4.86
CA SER A 351 8.50 -6.42 5.99
C SER A 351 9.21 -5.10 6.20
N ARG A 352 10.54 -5.06 6.02
CA ARG A 352 11.33 -3.82 6.05
C ARG A 352 10.92 -2.87 4.93
N MET A 353 10.72 -3.37 3.71
CA MET A 353 10.29 -2.52 2.59
C MET A 353 8.84 -2.03 2.74
N CYS A 354 7.96 -2.83 3.33
CA CYS A 354 6.62 -2.35 3.70
C CYS A 354 6.67 -1.22 4.74
N GLN A 355 7.58 -1.27 5.74
CA GLN A 355 7.78 -0.15 6.67
C GLN A 355 8.19 1.13 5.93
N VAL A 356 9.13 1.03 4.98
CA VAL A 356 9.57 2.16 4.15
C VAL A 356 8.42 2.72 3.32
N ALA A 357 7.60 1.86 2.71
CA ALA A 357 6.42 2.26 1.95
C ALA A 357 5.38 2.99 2.82
N LEU A 358 5.13 2.50 4.04
CA LEU A 358 4.22 3.12 5.00
C LEU A 358 4.71 4.50 5.47
N ILE A 359 6.01 4.67 5.69
CA ILE A 359 6.59 5.99 6.02
C ILE A 359 6.39 6.96 4.85
N GLY A 360 6.66 6.53 3.61
CA GLY A 360 6.36 7.33 2.42
C GLY A 360 4.89 7.72 2.32
N TYR A 361 3.97 6.78 2.63
CA TYR A 361 2.53 7.04 2.67
C TYR A 361 2.14 8.06 3.74
N VAL A 362 2.64 7.92 4.96
CA VAL A 362 2.31 8.84 6.06
C VAL A 362 2.81 10.25 5.77
N VAL A 363 4.06 10.41 5.31
CA VAL A 363 4.63 11.73 5.02
C VAL A 363 3.96 12.39 3.81
N GLY A 364 3.74 11.65 2.73
CA GLY A 364 3.05 12.21 1.55
C GLY A 364 1.58 12.50 1.82
N GLY A 365 0.94 11.68 2.64
CA GLY A 365 -0.44 11.84 3.07
C GLY A 365 -0.70 13.07 3.94
N LEU A 366 0.33 13.72 4.49
CA LEU A 366 0.19 15.06 5.12
C LEU A 366 -0.27 16.11 4.11
N PHE A 367 0.07 15.93 2.83
CA PHE A 367 -0.13 16.92 1.77
C PHE A 367 -1.03 16.43 0.63
N LEU A 368 -1.69 15.28 0.80
CA LEU A 368 -2.55 14.67 -0.21
C LEU A 368 -3.71 13.91 0.42
N GLY A 369 -4.92 14.15 -0.05
CA GLY A 369 -6.15 13.45 0.37
C GLY A 369 -6.32 12.14 -0.41
N LEU A 370 -5.71 11.07 0.05
CA LEU A 370 -5.85 9.70 -0.47
C LEU A 370 -5.96 8.69 0.69
N ALA A 371 -6.78 9.02 1.71
CA ALA A 371 -7.01 8.14 2.85
C ALA A 371 -7.65 6.81 2.44
N TYR A 372 -8.49 6.84 1.41
CA TYR A 372 -9.26 5.67 0.94
C TYR A 372 -8.71 5.06 -0.36
N PHE A 373 -7.46 5.36 -0.69
CA PHE A 373 -6.75 4.76 -1.81
C PHE A 373 -6.45 3.28 -1.56
N ASP A 374 -6.53 2.44 -2.58
CA ASP A 374 -6.41 0.98 -2.46
C ASP A 374 -4.99 0.49 -2.10
N LEU A 375 -3.95 1.22 -2.52
CA LEU A 375 -2.55 0.79 -2.35
C LEU A 375 -2.10 0.63 -0.89
N PRO A 376 -2.37 1.55 0.06
CA PRO A 376 -2.05 1.36 1.49
C PRO A 376 -2.72 0.13 2.10
N TYR A 377 -3.98 -0.13 1.75
CA TYR A 377 -4.71 -1.32 2.23
C TYR A 377 -4.10 -2.61 1.65
N ALA A 378 -3.64 -2.58 0.39
CA ALA A 378 -2.92 -3.70 -0.20
C ALA A 378 -1.58 -3.96 0.51
N VAL A 379 -0.82 -2.90 0.86
CA VAL A 379 0.41 -3.03 1.67
C VAL A 379 0.09 -3.62 3.05
N MET A 380 -0.98 -3.17 3.71
CA MET A 380 -1.45 -3.74 4.97
C MET A 380 -1.76 -5.24 4.83
N ALA A 381 -2.48 -5.64 3.80
CA ALA A 381 -2.81 -7.04 3.55
C ALA A 381 -1.55 -7.89 3.31
N VAL A 382 -0.56 -7.37 2.58
CA VAL A 382 0.76 -8.00 2.39
C VAL A 382 1.48 -8.18 3.74
N VAL A 383 1.47 -7.15 4.60
CA VAL A 383 2.09 -7.21 5.94
C VAL A 383 1.42 -8.28 6.81
N VAL A 384 0.08 -8.31 6.85
CA VAL A 384 -0.67 -9.30 7.63
C VAL A 384 -0.40 -10.71 7.11
N ALA A 385 -0.51 -10.92 5.80
CA ALA A 385 -0.28 -12.23 5.16
C ALA A 385 1.16 -12.71 5.38
N THR A 386 2.15 -11.82 5.26
CA THR A 386 3.56 -12.15 5.54
C THR A 386 3.74 -12.62 6.98
N GLY A 387 3.13 -11.93 7.94
CA GLY A 387 3.21 -12.32 9.35
C GLY A 387 2.61 -13.69 9.64
N VAL A 388 1.48 -14.02 9.03
CA VAL A 388 0.84 -15.34 9.16
C VAL A 388 1.73 -16.45 8.59
N VAL A 389 2.36 -16.20 7.43
CA VAL A 389 3.30 -17.17 6.83
C VAL A 389 4.53 -17.34 7.71
N VAL A 390 5.11 -16.25 8.23
CA VAL A 390 6.28 -16.29 9.14
C VAL A 390 5.96 -17.08 10.39
N GLU A 391 4.85 -16.80 11.06
CA GLU A 391 4.45 -17.51 12.29
C GLU A 391 4.27 -19.00 12.05
N ARG A 392 3.63 -19.38 10.93
CA ARG A 392 3.43 -20.78 10.53
C ARG A 392 4.75 -21.50 10.19
N GLU A 393 5.62 -20.87 9.41
CA GLU A 393 6.89 -21.49 9.02
C GLU A 393 7.85 -21.59 10.21
N ARG A 394 7.91 -20.56 11.06
CA ARG A 394 8.70 -20.58 12.30
C ARG A 394 8.29 -21.72 13.23
N SER A 395 6.99 -21.95 13.42
CA SER A 395 6.49 -23.06 14.25
C SER A 395 6.95 -24.42 13.72
N ARG A 396 7.12 -24.58 12.40
CA ARG A 396 7.65 -25.80 11.79
C ARG A 396 9.15 -25.99 12.02
N LEU A 397 9.90 -24.88 12.04
CA LEU A 397 11.36 -24.91 12.27
C LEU A 397 11.71 -25.16 13.75
N THR A 398 10.83 -24.81 14.67
CA THR A 398 11.05 -24.99 16.13
C THR A 398 10.58 -26.34 16.69
N VAL A 399 9.81 -27.13 15.93
CA VAL A 399 9.47 -28.51 16.31
C VAL A 399 10.70 -29.39 16.02
N PRO A 400 11.31 -30.07 17.05
CA PRO A 400 12.42 -30.98 16.82
C PRO A 400 11.98 -32.07 15.81
N GLN A 401 12.81 -32.33 14.81
CA GLN A 401 12.65 -33.49 13.91
C GLN A 401 13.08 -34.77 14.65
N GLY A 402 12.39 -35.12 15.71
CA GLY A 402 12.73 -36.26 16.52
C GLY A 402 11.51 -36.78 17.27
N GLU A 403 10.65 -37.45 16.51
CA GLU A 403 9.79 -38.52 16.94
C GLU A 403 8.90 -38.88 15.74
N SER A 404 9.45 -39.68 14.81
CA SER A 404 8.61 -40.44 13.90
C SER A 404 7.78 -41.43 14.79
N PRO A 405 6.43 -41.47 14.64
CA PRO A 405 5.60 -42.36 15.47
C PRO A 405 5.81 -43.87 15.20
N GLY A 406 6.97 -44.25 14.68
CA GLY A 406 7.30 -45.62 14.31
C GLY A 406 8.38 -46.32 15.12
N SER A 407 9.15 -45.60 15.98
CA SER A 407 10.25 -46.28 16.72
C SER A 407 9.81 -46.94 18.01
N SER A 408 8.73 -46.47 18.67
CA SER A 408 8.29 -47.06 19.95
C SER A 408 7.53 -48.38 19.81
N VAL A 409 7.07 -48.73 18.59
CA VAL A 409 6.35 -50.00 18.34
C VAL A 409 7.34 -51.14 18.04
N MET A 410 8.51 -50.83 17.46
CA MET A 410 9.52 -51.90 17.17
C MET A 410 10.33 -52.30 18.39
N ASP A 411 10.59 -51.38 19.36
CA ASP A 411 11.32 -51.73 20.58
C ASP A 411 10.45 -52.59 21.53
N GLY A 412 9.12 -52.38 21.53
CA GLY A 412 8.18 -53.19 22.26
C GLY A 412 8.04 -54.63 21.76
N VAL A 413 8.21 -54.86 20.44
CA VAL A 413 8.12 -56.19 19.80
C VAL A 413 9.43 -56.97 20.02
N ALA A 414 10.59 -56.31 19.99
CA ALA A 414 11.89 -56.94 20.25
C ALA A 414 12.02 -57.44 21.71
N ALA A 415 11.54 -56.66 22.69
CA ALA A 415 11.55 -57.00 24.10
C ALA A 415 10.60 -58.16 24.48
N VAL A 416 9.60 -58.47 23.69
CA VAL A 416 8.67 -59.61 23.89
C VAL A 416 9.22 -60.89 23.22
N ALA A 417 10.04 -60.79 22.18
CA ALA A 417 10.64 -61.92 21.50
C ALA A 417 11.78 -62.59 22.33
N GLU A 418 12.55 -61.81 23.09
CA GLU A 418 13.64 -62.32 23.92
C GLU A 418 13.21 -63.07 25.22
N ARG A 419 11.95 -62.96 25.61
CA ARG A 419 11.42 -63.68 26.81
C ARG A 419 10.83 -65.06 26.54
N ARG A 420 10.93 -65.58 25.31
CA ARG A 420 10.37 -66.87 24.93
C ARG A 420 11.39 -67.88 24.36
N SER A 421 12.59 -67.97 24.91
CA SER A 421 13.47 -69.14 24.68
C SER A 421 13.36 -70.07 25.91
N PRO A 422 12.80 -71.27 25.75
CA PRO A 422 12.82 -72.24 26.83
C PRO A 422 14.19 -72.90 26.89
N GLY A 423 14.78 -72.94 28.09
CA GLY A 423 15.99 -73.73 28.37
C GLY A 423 15.74 -75.21 28.11
N SER A 424 16.64 -75.81 27.36
CA SER A 424 16.76 -77.25 27.21
C SER A 424 17.91 -77.74 28.07
N ALA A 425 17.58 -78.70 28.94
CA ALA A 425 18.48 -79.50 29.70
C ALA A 425 19.39 -80.38 28.84
#